data_b84dd04bb36173d5f35a702b2b14f279
#
_entry.id   b84dd04bb36173d5f35a702b2b14f279
#
_cell.length_a   1.000
_cell.length_b   1.000
_cell.length_c   1.000
_cell.angle_alpha   90.00
_cell.angle_beta   90.00
_cell.angle_gamma   90.00
#
_symmetry.space_group_name_H-M   'P 1'
#
loop_
_entity.id
_entity.type
_entity.pdbx_description
1 polymer ?
#
loop_
_entity_poly.entity_id
_entity_poly.type
_entity_poly.pdbx_seq_one_letter_code
_entity_poly.pdbx_strand_id
1 'polypeptide(L)' 'MIQVSKKVYEGIEAVRQSGRTNMLDVPVVIYWAEVLGYPETANWIRQHRNEYSQGVFEG' A
#
# COMPACT_ATOMS: atom_id res chain seq x y z
N MET A 1 3.89 -11.77 -9.15
CA MET A 1 3.71 -10.30 -9.11
C MET A 1 2.24 -9.95 -9.11
N ILE A 2 1.83 -9.05 -8.24
CA ILE A 2 0.45 -8.61 -8.15
C ILE A 2 0.25 -7.43 -9.09
N GLN A 3 -0.78 -7.51 -9.91
CA GLN A 3 -1.12 -6.41 -10.81
C GLN A 3 -2.10 -5.48 -10.11
N VAL A 4 -1.74 -4.22 -10.02
CA VAL A 4 -2.57 -3.19 -9.43
C VAL A 4 -2.65 -2.01 -10.38
N SER A 5 -3.64 -1.14 -10.18
CA SER A 5 -3.74 0.07 -10.97
C SER A 5 -2.54 0.98 -10.67
N LYS A 6 -2.27 1.88 -11.61
CA LYS A 6 -1.17 2.82 -11.45
C LYS A 6 -1.30 3.64 -10.17
N LYS A 7 -2.52 4.08 -9.85
CA LYS A 7 -2.74 4.88 -8.64
C LYS A 7 -2.48 4.09 -7.37
N VAL A 8 -2.87 2.82 -7.34
CA VAL A 8 -2.58 1.97 -6.20
C VAL A 8 -1.08 1.78 -6.05
N TYR A 9 -0.39 1.51 -7.14
CA TYR A 9 1.06 1.36 -7.11
C TYR A 9 1.75 2.64 -6.63
N GLU A 10 1.35 3.78 -7.16
CA GLU A 10 1.93 5.06 -6.76
C GLU A 10 1.74 5.33 -5.26
N GLY A 11 0.56 4.98 -4.74
CA GLY A 11 0.31 5.17 -3.31
C GLY A 11 1.18 4.28 -2.45
N ILE A 12 1.37 3.02 -2.85
CA ILE A 12 2.25 2.10 -2.12
C ILE A 12 3.67 2.64 -2.13
N GLU A 13 4.15 3.09 -3.28
CA GLU A 13 5.50 3.66 -3.37
C GLU A 13 5.64 4.94 -2.54
N ALA A 14 4.61 5.77 -2.52
CA ALA A 14 4.65 7.00 -1.72
C ALA A 14 4.79 6.67 -0.22
N VAL A 15 4.05 5.68 0.26
CA VAL A 15 4.16 5.24 1.65
C VAL A 15 5.54 4.67 1.92
N ARG A 16 6.05 3.84 1.02
CA ARG A 16 7.38 3.24 1.16
C ARG A 16 8.45 4.32 1.25
N GLN A 17 8.41 5.29 0.35
CA GLN A 17 9.42 6.33 0.29
C GLN A 17 9.34 7.31 1.44
N SER A 18 8.18 7.42 2.08
CA SER A 18 8.04 8.30 3.25
C SER A 18 8.91 7.85 4.41
N GLY A 19 9.22 6.56 4.48
CA GLY A 19 10.05 6.02 5.55
C GLY A 19 9.41 6.07 6.93
N ARG A 20 8.10 6.30 6.99
CA ARG A 20 7.41 6.53 8.27
C ARG A 20 6.79 5.29 8.86
N THR A 21 6.78 4.19 8.13
CA THR A 21 6.10 3.00 8.60
C THR A 21 6.75 1.74 8.06
N ASN A 22 6.54 0.65 8.80
CA ASN A 22 6.89 -0.67 8.33
C ASN A 22 5.84 -1.09 7.28
N MET A 23 6.30 -1.40 6.08
CA MET A 23 5.40 -1.78 4.98
C MET A 23 4.65 -3.09 5.25
N LEU A 24 5.03 -3.83 6.27
CA LEU A 24 4.35 -5.06 6.68
C LEU A 24 3.21 -4.80 7.66
N ASP A 25 3.13 -3.61 8.20
CA ASP A 25 2.07 -3.24 9.13
C ASP A 25 0.89 -2.70 8.34
N VAL A 26 0.03 -3.60 7.89
CA VAL A 26 -1.05 -3.28 6.96
C VAL A 26 -1.94 -2.14 7.43
N PRO A 27 -2.46 -2.15 8.68
CA PRO A 27 -3.32 -1.04 9.13
C PRO A 27 -2.61 0.31 9.07
N VAL A 28 -1.33 0.34 9.40
CA VAL A 28 -0.56 1.60 9.40
C VAL A 28 -0.31 2.05 7.95
N VAL A 29 -0.04 1.12 7.06
CA VAL A 29 0.14 1.46 5.64
C VAL A 29 -1.14 2.06 5.07
N ILE A 30 -2.30 1.49 5.41
CA ILE A 30 -3.59 2.03 4.98
C ILE A 30 -3.75 3.45 5.48
N TYR A 31 -3.46 3.69 6.75
CA TYR A 31 -3.54 5.03 7.34
C TYR A 31 -2.67 6.03 6.57
N TRP A 32 -1.41 5.68 6.34
CA TRP A 32 -0.50 6.60 5.64
C TRP A 32 -0.88 6.82 4.19
N ALA A 33 -1.44 5.79 3.52
CA ALA A 33 -1.92 5.97 2.16
C ALA A 33 -3.02 7.04 2.13
N GLU A 34 -3.92 7.03 3.10
CA GLU A 34 -4.96 8.04 3.17
C GLU A 34 -4.39 9.42 3.49
N VAL A 35 -3.49 9.49 4.45
CA VAL A 35 -2.86 10.76 4.86
C VAL A 35 -2.10 11.40 3.70
N LEU A 36 -1.42 10.59 2.90
CA LEU A 36 -0.63 11.08 1.78
C LEU A 36 -1.47 11.39 0.53
N GLY A 37 -2.78 11.14 0.58
CA GLY A 37 -3.67 11.49 -0.51
C GLY A 37 -3.90 10.39 -1.53
N TYR A 38 -3.81 9.12 -1.12
CA TYR A 38 -4.03 7.97 -2.00
C TYR A 38 -5.14 7.08 -1.48
N PRO A 39 -6.40 7.57 -1.49
CA PRO A 39 -7.52 6.78 -0.96
C PRO A 39 -7.78 5.50 -1.74
N GLU A 40 -7.50 5.48 -3.04
CA GLU A 40 -7.65 4.27 -3.84
C GLU A 40 -6.71 3.17 -3.37
N THR A 41 -5.48 3.55 -3.01
CA THR A 41 -4.50 2.63 -2.47
C THR A 41 -4.99 2.04 -1.15
N ALA A 42 -5.48 2.89 -0.26
CA ALA A 42 -5.99 2.46 1.03
C ALA A 42 -7.15 1.47 0.86
N ASN A 43 -8.09 1.79 -0.03
CA ASN A 43 -9.21 0.90 -0.29
C ASN A 43 -8.79 -0.44 -0.89
N TRP A 44 -7.86 -0.40 -1.83
CA TRP A 44 -7.36 -1.63 -2.44
C TRP A 44 -6.72 -2.53 -1.40
N ILE A 45 -5.88 -1.98 -0.54
CA ILE A 45 -5.19 -2.75 0.49
C ILE A 45 -6.20 -3.36 1.47
N ARG A 46 -7.24 -2.61 1.86
CA ARG A 46 -8.28 -3.12 2.74
C ARG A 46 -8.96 -4.37 2.17
N GLN A 47 -9.14 -4.39 0.87
CA GLN A 47 -9.86 -5.48 0.19
C GLN A 47 -8.94 -6.62 -0.22
N HIS A 48 -7.64 -6.39 -0.26
CA HIS A 48 -6.68 -7.36 -0.80
C HIS A 48 -5.48 -7.53 0.12
N ARG A 49 -5.74 -7.72 1.42
CA ARG A 49 -4.65 -7.78 2.40
C ARG A 49 -3.64 -8.88 2.14
N ASN A 50 -4.12 -10.07 1.77
CA ASN A 50 -3.22 -11.19 1.49
C ASN A 50 -2.35 -10.90 0.27
N GLU A 51 -2.97 -10.37 -0.78
CA GLU A 51 -2.25 -10.04 -1.99
C GLU A 51 -1.24 -8.93 -1.77
N TYR A 52 -1.60 -7.94 -0.97
CA TYR A 52 -0.68 -6.88 -0.62
C TYR A 52 0.56 -7.43 0.08
N SER A 53 0.35 -8.29 1.08
CA SER A 53 1.45 -8.87 1.84
C SER A 53 2.39 -9.66 0.92
N GLN A 54 1.82 -10.46 0.02
CA GLN A 54 2.62 -11.24 -0.92
C GLN A 54 3.36 -10.33 -1.89
N GLY A 55 2.68 -9.32 -2.41
CA GLY A 55 3.28 -8.42 -3.39
C GLY A 55 4.42 -7.59 -2.83
N VAL A 56 4.28 -7.12 -1.60
CA VAL A 56 5.32 -6.32 -0.97
C VAL A 56 6.57 -7.16 -0.69
N PHE A 57 6.37 -8.40 -0.24
CA PHE A 57 7.51 -9.28 0.06
C PHE A 57 8.22 -9.77 -1.20
N GLU A 58 7.49 -9.99 -2.26
CA GLU A 58 8.05 -10.58 -3.48
C GLU A 58 8.45 -9.53 -4.51
N GLY A 59 7.89 -8.37 -4.38
CA GLY A 59 8.15 -7.29 -5.31
C GLY A 59 9.37 -6.52 -4.96
#